data_6bb5d19eab05c5f881fce89efa4d8ee4
#
_entry.id   6bb5d19eab05c5f881fce89efa4d8ee4
#
_cell.length_a   1.000
_cell.length_b   1.000
_cell.length_c   1.000
_cell.angle_alpha   90.00
_cell.angle_beta   90.00
_cell.angle_gamma   90.00
#
_symmetry.space_group_name_H-M   'P 1'
#
loop_
_entity.id
_entity.type
_entity.pdbx_description
1 polymer ?
#
loop_
_entity_poly.entity_id
_entity_poly.type
_entity_poly.pdbx_seq_one_letter_code
_entity_poly.pdbx_strand_id
1 'polypeptide(L)'
;MSAAMLTDRNHYWRWIWLAFLVNLALFPAEALHAQIQKIRISTSSRSNTTVAYYVAVSKGFFREEGFDVELIQANPRLGAMALMNGDVTFTGSFVSTVRGILQGLPLKIVLVALPKGVYYLIVRPEIKDVQDLRGKKLGVSTLKGSDHLVAEEMLRAKGFNPALLQPIGLGDTSVRAQAIATGVVDVVALSPPHDLIAQQLGAKVLAGPPEVGMPASGMITSDRLLKENPQMVKRGLRALLKANRFIDENRQETIRILLQWVKQTPEIAARSYDLELKTIRKDGQMTDAEMESFLERLGDKKRPLDEVRDFSLVRQALKELEANK
;
A
#
# COMPACT_ATOMS: atom_id res chain seq x y z
N MET A 1 57.88 56.54 -46.77
CA MET A 1 57.53 55.09 -47.03
C MET A 1 57.35 54.44 -45.70
N SER A 2 56.26 53.69 -45.59
CA SER A 2 55.88 52.68 -44.53
C SER A 2 54.96 53.17 -43.43
N ALA A 3 53.70 53.08 -43.73
CA ALA A 3 52.61 53.03 -42.77
C ALA A 3 51.54 52.04 -43.31
N ALA A 4 51.65 50.78 -43.00
CA ALA A 4 50.58 49.81 -43.23
C ALA A 4 50.98 48.45 -42.58
N MET A 5 50.62 48.22 -41.31
CA MET A 5 50.59 46.88 -40.69
C MET A 5 50.17 46.98 -39.23
N LEU A 6 48.95 47.47 -38.95
CA LEU A 6 48.43 47.39 -37.59
C LEU A 6 46.87 47.28 -37.55
N THR A 7 46.21 46.59 -38.49
CA THR A 7 44.73 46.52 -38.50
C THR A 7 44.15 45.11 -38.50
N ASP A 8 44.92 44.04 -38.24
CA ASP A 8 44.35 42.69 -38.39
C ASP A 8 44.27 41.83 -37.13
N ARG A 9 44.64 42.40 -35.93
CA ARG A 9 44.66 41.62 -34.68
C ARG A 9 43.33 41.53 -33.96
N ASN A 10 42.38 42.43 -34.25
CA ASN A 10 41.06 42.44 -33.59
C ASN A 10 40.02 41.55 -34.24
N HIS A 11 40.19 41.16 -35.50
CA HIS A 11 39.26 40.22 -36.17
C HIS A 11 39.45 38.77 -35.69
N TYR A 12 40.67 38.33 -35.43
CA TYR A 12 40.93 36.97 -34.95
C TYR A 12 40.32 36.68 -33.59
N TRP A 13 40.35 37.63 -32.63
CA TRP A 13 39.75 37.50 -31.32
C TRP A 13 38.23 37.40 -31.36
N ARG A 14 37.56 38.09 -32.29
CA ARG A 14 36.10 37.98 -32.50
C ARG A 14 35.68 36.64 -33.03
N TRP A 15 36.46 36.01 -33.88
CA TRP A 15 36.18 34.67 -34.38
C TRP A 15 36.45 33.59 -33.33
N ILE A 16 37.44 33.77 -32.47
CA ILE A 16 37.71 32.84 -31.33
C ILE A 16 36.57 32.89 -30.32
N TRP A 17 36.04 34.08 -29.99
CA TRP A 17 34.89 34.20 -29.11
C TRP A 17 33.58 33.65 -29.72
N LEU A 18 33.36 33.82 -31.03
CA LEU A 18 32.23 33.22 -31.74
C LEU A 18 32.32 31.69 -31.81
N ALA A 19 33.53 31.12 -32.05
CA ALA A 19 33.76 29.70 -32.00
C ALA A 19 33.56 29.08 -30.59
N PHE A 20 33.90 29.85 -29.53
CA PHE A 20 33.67 29.42 -28.15
C PHE A 20 32.19 29.46 -27.76
N LEU A 21 31.44 30.44 -28.23
CA LEU A 21 29.99 30.55 -28.01
C LEU A 21 29.20 29.49 -28.81
N VAL A 22 29.62 29.15 -30.00
CA VAL A 22 29.01 28.08 -30.81
C VAL A 22 29.27 26.70 -30.23
N ASN A 23 30.47 26.46 -29.65
CA ASN A 23 30.75 25.18 -28.95
C ASN A 23 30.00 25.04 -27.62
N LEU A 24 29.63 26.13 -26.94
CA LEU A 24 28.80 26.08 -25.74
C LEU A 24 27.32 25.78 -26.06
N ALA A 25 26.87 26.09 -27.29
CA ALA A 25 25.50 25.79 -27.76
C ALA A 25 25.33 24.37 -28.35
N LEU A 26 26.44 23.67 -28.56
CA LEU A 26 26.47 22.29 -29.07
C LEU A 26 26.69 21.23 -27.98
N PHE A 27 26.65 21.60 -26.69
CA PHE A 27 26.36 20.59 -25.69
C PHE A 27 24.92 20.12 -25.97
N PRO A 28 24.73 18.87 -26.45
CA PRO A 28 23.41 18.32 -26.45
C PRO A 28 22.96 18.46 -24.98
N ALA A 29 21.86 19.14 -24.74
CA ALA A 29 21.08 18.88 -23.57
C ALA A 29 20.72 17.40 -23.68
N GLU A 30 21.67 16.53 -23.29
CA GLU A 30 21.34 15.18 -22.91
C GLU A 30 20.27 15.43 -21.85
N ALA A 31 19.04 15.36 -22.33
CA ALA A 31 17.91 15.25 -21.46
C ALA A 31 18.35 14.14 -20.53
N LEU A 32 18.62 14.50 -19.28
CA LEU A 32 18.96 13.59 -18.22
C LEU A 32 17.75 12.67 -18.14
N HIS A 33 17.74 11.64 -18.99
CA HIS A 33 16.80 10.54 -18.90
C HIS A 33 17.14 9.94 -17.56
N ALA A 34 16.48 10.45 -16.52
CA ALA A 34 16.63 9.93 -15.18
C ALA A 34 16.45 8.43 -15.34
N GLN A 35 17.54 7.69 -15.18
CA GLN A 35 17.56 6.25 -15.40
C GLN A 35 16.44 5.66 -14.57
N ILE A 36 15.44 5.06 -15.25
CA ILE A 36 14.28 4.47 -14.57
C ILE A 36 14.80 3.41 -13.61
N GLN A 37 14.61 3.65 -12.33
CA GLN A 37 15.09 2.79 -11.28
C GLN A 37 14.12 1.63 -11.07
N LYS A 38 14.58 0.40 -11.25
CA LYS A 38 13.77 -0.78 -10.94
C LYS A 38 13.65 -0.94 -9.42
N ILE A 39 12.42 -1.02 -8.92
CA ILE A 39 12.11 -1.27 -7.50
C ILE A 39 11.08 -2.38 -7.37
N ARG A 40 11.09 -3.03 -6.21
CA ARG A 40 10.12 -4.07 -5.85
C ARG A 40 9.29 -3.62 -4.67
N ILE A 41 7.98 -3.89 -4.74
CA ILE A 41 7.04 -3.62 -3.65
C ILE A 41 6.30 -4.91 -3.31
N SER A 42 6.35 -5.33 -2.05
CA SER A 42 5.60 -6.51 -1.63
C SER A 42 4.19 -6.16 -1.17
N THR A 43 3.21 -6.97 -1.56
CA THR A 43 1.81 -6.91 -1.12
C THR A 43 1.35 -8.28 -0.64
N SER A 44 0.39 -8.31 0.30
CA SER A 44 -0.08 -9.59 0.88
C SER A 44 -1.12 -10.30 0.04
N SER A 45 -1.84 -9.58 -0.80
CA SER A 45 -2.96 -10.12 -1.59
C SER A 45 -3.30 -9.22 -2.77
N ARG A 46 -4.10 -9.74 -3.70
CA ARG A 46 -4.82 -8.95 -4.70
C ARG A 46 -6.23 -8.68 -4.19
N SER A 47 -6.43 -7.50 -3.64
CA SER A 47 -7.71 -7.06 -3.06
C SER A 47 -7.81 -5.53 -3.11
N ASN A 48 -8.91 -4.98 -2.65
CA ASN A 48 -9.06 -3.52 -2.54
C ASN A 48 -7.98 -2.90 -1.65
N THR A 49 -7.55 -3.59 -0.58
CA THR A 49 -6.54 -3.07 0.35
C THR A 49 -5.19 -2.78 -0.32
N THR A 50 -4.91 -3.41 -1.48
CA THR A 50 -3.66 -3.25 -2.22
C THR A 50 -3.84 -2.58 -3.59
N VAL A 51 -5.06 -2.19 -3.95
CA VAL A 51 -5.37 -1.63 -5.28
C VAL A 51 -4.62 -0.33 -5.57
N ALA A 52 -4.33 0.49 -4.55
CA ALA A 52 -3.60 1.75 -4.74
C ALA A 52 -2.23 1.55 -5.39
N TYR A 53 -1.52 0.46 -5.05
CA TYR A 53 -0.26 0.12 -5.70
C TYR A 53 -0.45 -0.25 -7.16
N TYR A 54 -1.50 -1.02 -7.47
CA TYR A 54 -1.79 -1.41 -8.84
C TYR A 54 -2.26 -0.21 -9.69
N VAL A 55 -3.06 0.69 -9.11
CA VAL A 55 -3.43 1.96 -9.75
C VAL A 55 -2.18 2.80 -10.01
N ALA A 56 -1.27 2.94 -9.04
CA ALA A 56 -0.03 3.68 -9.23
C ALA A 56 0.85 3.12 -10.36
N VAL A 57 0.89 1.79 -10.53
CA VAL A 57 1.58 1.14 -11.65
C VAL A 57 0.83 1.34 -12.96
N SER A 58 -0.46 1.01 -13.01
CA SER A 58 -1.27 1.03 -14.24
C SER A 58 -1.49 2.42 -14.81
N LYS A 59 -1.55 3.45 -13.95
CA LYS A 59 -1.66 4.87 -14.35
C LYS A 59 -0.30 5.52 -14.61
N GLY A 60 0.80 4.80 -14.40
CA GLY A 60 2.15 5.31 -14.64
C GLY A 60 2.68 6.25 -13.56
N PHE A 61 2.00 6.42 -12.41
CA PHE A 61 2.43 7.35 -11.37
C PHE A 61 3.81 7.01 -10.78
N PHE A 62 4.16 5.73 -10.68
CA PHE A 62 5.52 5.34 -10.31
C PHE A 62 6.52 5.68 -11.41
N ARG A 63 6.15 5.53 -12.68
CA ARG A 63 7.03 5.86 -13.82
C ARG A 63 7.30 7.36 -13.91
N GLU A 64 6.29 8.21 -13.64
CA GLU A 64 6.47 9.67 -13.52
C GLU A 64 7.48 10.04 -12.43
N GLU A 65 7.58 9.23 -11.39
CA GLU A 65 8.54 9.38 -10.30
C GLU A 65 9.89 8.68 -10.57
N GLY A 66 10.10 8.17 -11.80
CA GLY A 66 11.33 7.53 -12.23
C GLY A 66 11.48 6.08 -11.76
N PHE A 67 10.38 5.36 -11.49
CA PHE A 67 10.41 3.97 -11.05
C PHE A 67 9.77 3.02 -12.07
N ASP A 68 10.44 1.90 -12.30
CA ASP A 68 9.87 0.69 -12.87
C ASP A 68 9.55 -0.28 -11.72
N VAL A 69 8.26 -0.52 -11.45
CA VAL A 69 7.82 -1.23 -10.26
C VAL A 69 7.40 -2.65 -10.57
N GLU A 70 8.02 -3.60 -9.89
CA GLU A 70 7.59 -4.99 -9.79
C GLU A 70 6.77 -5.20 -8.51
N LEU A 71 5.46 -5.50 -8.65
CA LEU A 71 4.61 -5.87 -7.51
C LEU A 71 4.76 -7.35 -7.21
N ILE A 72 5.27 -7.68 -6.02
CA ILE A 72 5.49 -9.05 -5.56
C ILE A 72 4.42 -9.41 -4.53
N GLN A 73 3.62 -10.42 -4.83
CA GLN A 73 2.70 -10.98 -3.85
C GLN A 73 3.45 -11.95 -2.94
N ALA A 74 3.49 -11.67 -1.66
CA ALA A 74 4.21 -12.46 -0.67
C ALA A 74 3.40 -12.59 0.63
N ASN A 75 3.60 -13.70 1.34
CA ASN A 75 3.12 -13.80 2.72
C ASN A 75 3.64 -12.58 3.53
N PRO A 76 2.82 -11.94 4.39
CA PRO A 76 3.21 -10.74 5.12
C PRO A 76 4.52 -10.85 5.89
N ARG A 77 4.80 -12.00 6.48
CA ARG A 77 6.05 -12.25 7.20
C ARG A 77 7.27 -12.25 6.26
N LEU A 78 7.14 -12.91 5.11
CA LEU A 78 8.20 -12.93 4.09
C LEU A 78 8.41 -11.53 3.49
N GLY A 79 7.33 -10.77 3.26
CA GLY A 79 7.41 -9.38 2.80
C GLY A 79 8.17 -8.47 3.78
N ALA A 80 7.95 -8.62 5.08
CA ALA A 80 8.69 -7.88 6.10
C ALA A 80 10.18 -8.26 6.13
N MET A 81 10.51 -9.56 6.00
CA MET A 81 11.90 -10.03 5.91
C MET A 81 12.60 -9.52 4.65
N ALA A 82 11.95 -9.58 3.50
CA ALA A 82 12.48 -9.05 2.25
C ALA A 82 12.74 -7.54 2.33
N LEU A 83 11.89 -6.79 3.04
CA LEU A 83 12.09 -5.36 3.30
C LEU A 83 13.33 -5.12 4.18
N MET A 84 13.52 -5.92 5.21
CA MET A 84 14.70 -5.86 6.09
C MET A 84 16.00 -6.11 5.33
N ASN A 85 16.00 -7.11 4.43
CA ASN A 85 17.17 -7.47 3.62
C ASN A 85 17.42 -6.44 2.49
N GLY A 86 16.44 -5.62 2.12
CA GLY A 86 16.52 -4.71 0.97
C GLY A 86 16.14 -5.36 -0.36
N ASP A 87 15.56 -6.59 -0.34
CA ASP A 87 15.09 -7.28 -1.54
C ASP A 87 13.84 -6.60 -2.12
N VAL A 88 13.07 -5.92 -1.26
CA VAL A 88 11.98 -5.01 -1.62
C VAL A 88 12.21 -3.62 -1.01
N THR A 89 11.74 -2.59 -1.70
CA THR A 89 11.88 -1.18 -1.29
C THR A 89 10.79 -0.77 -0.31
N PHE A 90 9.57 -1.27 -0.54
CA PHE A 90 8.37 -0.99 0.26
C PHE A 90 7.55 -2.25 0.46
N THR A 91 6.75 -2.24 1.52
CA THR A 91 5.71 -3.25 1.72
C THR A 91 4.36 -2.62 2.03
N GLY A 92 3.29 -3.19 1.44
CA GLY A 92 1.89 -2.90 1.74
C GLY A 92 1.27 -3.87 2.75
N SER A 93 2.02 -4.83 3.27
CA SER A 93 1.56 -5.79 4.30
C SER A 93 1.53 -5.11 5.67
N PHE A 94 0.43 -4.41 5.99
CA PHE A 94 0.41 -3.37 7.01
C PHE A 94 0.50 -3.93 8.45
N VAL A 95 -0.58 -4.48 9.01
CA VAL A 95 -0.66 -4.85 10.44
C VAL A 95 0.42 -5.86 10.85
N SER A 96 0.68 -6.86 10.03
CA SER A 96 1.71 -7.87 10.34
C SER A 96 3.11 -7.26 10.43
N THR A 97 3.42 -6.28 9.55
CA THR A 97 4.71 -5.57 9.59
C THR A 97 4.79 -4.62 10.77
N VAL A 98 3.69 -3.92 11.12
CA VAL A 98 3.65 -3.08 12.33
C VAL A 98 3.90 -3.90 13.59
N ARG A 99 3.37 -5.11 13.69
CA ARG A 99 3.72 -6.01 14.81
C ARG A 99 5.21 -6.35 14.85
N GLY A 100 5.85 -6.49 13.68
CA GLY A 100 7.31 -6.63 13.61
C GLY A 100 8.04 -5.38 14.13
N ILE A 101 7.55 -4.17 13.80
CA ILE A 101 8.09 -2.91 14.35
C ILE A 101 7.98 -2.90 15.88
N LEU A 102 6.83 -3.30 16.41
CA LEU A 102 6.63 -3.40 17.87
C LEU A 102 7.54 -4.46 18.54
N GLN A 103 8.04 -5.41 17.76
CA GLN A 103 9.03 -6.40 18.21
C GLN A 103 10.48 -5.96 17.95
N GLY A 104 10.71 -4.72 17.51
CA GLY A 104 12.03 -4.13 17.32
C GLY A 104 12.58 -4.17 15.90
N LEU A 105 11.78 -4.53 14.87
CA LEU A 105 12.26 -4.40 13.49
C LEU A 105 12.46 -2.91 13.14
N PRO A 106 13.62 -2.52 12.56
CA PRO A 106 13.93 -1.14 12.19
C PRO A 106 13.20 -0.71 10.91
N LEU A 107 11.89 -0.61 11.00
CA LEU A 107 10.97 -0.25 9.93
C LEU A 107 10.04 0.88 10.40
N LYS A 108 9.53 1.69 9.47
CA LYS A 108 8.57 2.77 9.75
C LYS A 108 7.38 2.73 8.82
N ILE A 109 6.20 3.05 9.37
CA ILE A 109 5.04 3.45 8.58
C ILE A 109 5.33 4.84 8.01
N VAL A 110 5.29 4.97 6.68
CA VAL A 110 5.54 6.25 5.99
C VAL A 110 4.29 6.79 5.29
N LEU A 111 3.25 5.96 5.11
CA LEU A 111 1.95 6.36 4.57
C LEU A 111 0.87 5.38 5.03
N VAL A 112 -0.34 5.90 5.28
CA VAL A 112 -1.56 5.10 5.53
C VAL A 112 -2.58 5.43 4.44
N ALA A 113 -2.97 4.43 3.64
CA ALA A 113 -3.95 4.60 2.57
C ALA A 113 -5.38 4.30 3.04
N LEU A 114 -5.57 3.19 3.76
CA LEU A 114 -6.85 2.78 4.32
C LEU A 114 -6.73 2.67 5.85
N PRO A 115 -7.13 3.70 6.60
CA PRO A 115 -7.03 3.71 8.08
C PRO A 115 -8.05 2.77 8.72
N LYS A 116 -9.08 2.37 7.97
CA LYS A 116 -10.10 1.43 8.41
C LYS A 116 -10.42 0.44 7.30
N GLY A 117 -9.95 -0.80 7.45
CA GLY A 117 -10.32 -1.90 6.55
C GLY A 117 -11.76 -2.37 6.83
N VAL A 118 -12.46 -2.73 5.76
CA VAL A 118 -13.79 -3.31 5.82
C VAL A 118 -13.67 -4.81 5.81
N TYR A 119 -14.13 -5.48 6.88
CA TYR A 119 -14.11 -6.93 7.00
C TYR A 119 -15.49 -7.45 7.37
N TYR A 120 -15.87 -8.56 6.75
CA TYR A 120 -17.07 -9.33 7.07
C TYR A 120 -16.66 -10.68 7.62
N LEU A 121 -17.28 -11.11 8.71
CA LEU A 121 -17.12 -12.46 9.23
C LEU A 121 -18.02 -13.40 8.40
N ILE A 122 -17.39 -14.22 7.59
CA ILE A 122 -18.03 -15.10 6.61
C ILE A 122 -17.95 -16.54 7.15
N VAL A 123 -19.06 -17.25 7.09
CA VAL A 123 -19.19 -18.63 7.55
C VAL A 123 -19.81 -19.54 6.48
N ARG A 124 -19.60 -20.83 6.63
CA ARG A 124 -20.27 -21.85 5.81
C ARG A 124 -21.78 -21.81 6.02
N PRO A 125 -22.59 -22.26 4.99
CA PRO A 125 -24.06 -22.16 5.03
C PRO A 125 -24.72 -22.88 6.21
N GLU A 126 -24.11 -23.97 6.72
CA GLU A 126 -24.63 -24.73 7.84
C GLU A 126 -24.45 -24.07 9.21
N ILE A 127 -23.54 -23.11 9.34
CA ILE A 127 -23.36 -22.30 10.56
C ILE A 127 -24.53 -21.31 10.66
N LYS A 128 -25.34 -21.44 11.69
CA LYS A 128 -26.53 -20.59 11.90
C LYS A 128 -26.33 -19.57 13.00
N ASP A 129 -25.53 -19.93 13.99
CA ASP A 129 -25.22 -19.09 15.13
C ASP A 129 -23.72 -19.09 15.44
N VAL A 130 -23.26 -18.08 16.18
CA VAL A 130 -21.86 -17.94 16.57
C VAL A 130 -21.41 -19.11 17.46
N GLN A 131 -22.30 -19.72 18.23
CA GLN A 131 -21.99 -20.86 19.12
C GLN A 131 -21.69 -22.14 18.34
N ASP A 132 -22.17 -22.28 17.11
CA ASP A 132 -21.84 -23.39 16.21
C ASP A 132 -20.35 -23.44 15.83
N LEU A 133 -19.63 -22.34 16.09
CA LEU A 133 -18.21 -22.21 15.77
C LEU A 133 -17.26 -22.88 16.78
N ARG A 134 -17.76 -23.41 17.90
CA ARG A 134 -16.92 -24.11 18.91
C ARG A 134 -16.14 -25.26 18.28
N GLY A 135 -14.80 -25.23 18.41
CA GLY A 135 -13.88 -26.23 17.86
C GLY A 135 -13.68 -26.17 16.35
N LYS A 136 -14.28 -25.18 15.67
CA LYS A 136 -14.21 -24.99 14.22
C LYS A 136 -12.93 -24.29 13.78
N LYS A 137 -12.62 -24.37 12.48
CA LYS A 137 -11.41 -23.82 11.85
C LYS A 137 -11.64 -22.38 11.39
N LEU A 138 -10.81 -21.45 11.88
CA LEU A 138 -10.75 -20.07 11.43
C LEU A 138 -9.63 -19.88 10.41
N GLY A 139 -9.96 -19.60 9.15
CA GLY A 139 -8.98 -19.27 8.13
C GLY A 139 -8.50 -17.81 8.26
N VAL A 140 -7.18 -17.61 8.38
CA VAL A 140 -6.55 -16.28 8.53
C VAL A 140 -5.39 -16.12 7.55
N SER A 141 -5.00 -14.87 7.24
CA SER A 141 -3.82 -14.64 6.40
C SER A 141 -2.54 -15.09 7.12
N THR A 142 -2.36 -14.59 8.33
CA THR A 142 -1.31 -14.97 9.28
C THR A 142 -1.86 -14.90 10.69
N LEU A 143 -1.29 -15.66 11.61
CA LEU A 143 -1.66 -15.56 13.01
C LEU A 143 -1.41 -14.13 13.52
N LYS A 144 -2.44 -13.54 14.14
CA LYS A 144 -2.43 -12.15 14.63
C LYS A 144 -2.26 -11.09 13.54
N GLY A 145 -2.53 -11.42 12.28
CA GLY A 145 -2.71 -10.44 11.20
C GLY A 145 -4.01 -9.62 11.36
N SER A 146 -4.23 -8.61 10.51
CA SER A 146 -5.41 -7.73 10.57
C SER A 146 -6.73 -8.48 10.57
N ASP A 147 -6.89 -9.39 9.62
CA ASP A 147 -8.09 -10.23 9.46
C ASP A 147 -8.35 -11.14 10.67
N HIS A 148 -7.28 -11.70 11.26
CA HIS A 148 -7.39 -12.51 12.48
C HIS A 148 -7.88 -11.68 13.68
N LEU A 149 -7.25 -10.51 13.91
CA LEU A 149 -7.62 -9.64 15.03
C LEU A 149 -9.06 -9.11 14.89
N VAL A 150 -9.44 -8.73 13.68
CA VAL A 150 -10.81 -8.27 13.38
C VAL A 150 -11.82 -9.42 13.54
N ALA A 151 -11.49 -10.64 13.10
CA ALA A 151 -12.35 -11.81 13.33
C ALA A 151 -12.55 -12.08 14.83
N GLU A 152 -11.48 -12.06 15.63
CA GLU A 152 -11.56 -12.23 17.08
C GLU A 152 -12.44 -11.14 17.73
N GLU A 153 -12.32 -9.88 17.27
CA GLU A 153 -13.13 -8.76 17.78
C GLU A 153 -14.62 -8.94 17.44
N MET A 154 -14.95 -9.25 16.19
CA MET A 154 -16.34 -9.50 15.77
C MET A 154 -16.97 -10.67 16.51
N LEU A 155 -16.19 -11.72 16.78
CA LEU A 155 -16.63 -12.89 17.56
C LEU A 155 -16.91 -12.52 19.03
N ARG A 156 -16.01 -11.76 19.66
CA ARG A 156 -16.22 -11.27 21.04
C ARG A 156 -17.45 -10.36 21.13
N ALA A 157 -17.66 -9.50 20.15
CA ALA A 157 -18.84 -8.63 20.09
C ALA A 157 -20.15 -9.43 19.99
N LYS A 158 -20.11 -10.67 19.46
CA LYS A 158 -21.21 -11.61 19.44
C LYS A 158 -21.26 -12.56 20.66
N GLY A 159 -20.49 -12.32 21.70
CA GLY A 159 -20.47 -13.13 22.91
C GLY A 159 -19.74 -14.48 22.74
N PHE A 160 -18.90 -14.63 21.72
CA PHE A 160 -18.14 -15.87 21.49
C PHE A 160 -16.67 -15.70 21.92
N ASN A 161 -16.13 -16.71 22.59
CA ASN A 161 -14.70 -16.75 22.93
C ASN A 161 -13.87 -17.27 21.74
N PRO A 162 -13.06 -16.42 21.06
CA PRO A 162 -12.26 -16.83 19.92
C PRO A 162 -11.22 -17.91 20.20
N ALA A 163 -10.81 -18.08 21.46
CA ALA A 163 -9.88 -19.14 21.87
C ALA A 163 -10.43 -20.56 21.65
N LEU A 164 -11.74 -20.67 21.42
CA LEU A 164 -12.39 -21.96 21.09
C LEU A 164 -12.29 -22.33 19.61
N LEU A 165 -11.70 -21.48 18.78
CA LEU A 165 -11.43 -21.76 17.36
C LEU A 165 -10.02 -22.30 17.15
N GLN A 166 -9.84 -22.95 16.00
CA GLN A 166 -8.53 -23.42 15.51
C GLN A 166 -8.08 -22.53 14.35
N PRO A 167 -7.23 -21.50 14.58
CA PRO A 167 -6.79 -20.62 13.51
C PRO A 167 -5.78 -21.31 12.60
N ILE A 168 -5.99 -21.21 11.28
CA ILE A 168 -5.14 -21.78 10.23
C ILE A 168 -4.67 -20.65 9.30
N GLY A 169 -3.35 -20.48 9.16
CA GLY A 169 -2.73 -19.53 8.23
C GLY A 169 -2.83 -20.01 6.79
N LEU A 170 -3.57 -19.29 5.95
CA LEU A 170 -3.81 -19.63 4.54
C LEU A 170 -3.24 -18.57 3.58
N GLY A 171 -2.67 -17.47 4.09
CA GLY A 171 -2.08 -16.42 3.27
C GLY A 171 -3.12 -15.57 2.54
N ASP A 172 -3.13 -15.65 1.22
CA ASP A 172 -3.92 -14.80 0.32
C ASP A 172 -5.43 -14.80 0.60
N THR A 173 -6.08 -13.65 0.38
CA THR A 173 -7.52 -13.50 0.59
C THR A 173 -8.35 -14.35 -0.36
N SER A 174 -7.89 -14.55 -1.61
CA SER A 174 -8.56 -15.42 -2.59
C SER A 174 -8.51 -16.89 -2.17
N VAL A 175 -7.39 -17.32 -1.59
CA VAL A 175 -7.24 -18.70 -1.03
C VAL A 175 -8.20 -18.91 0.13
N ARG A 176 -8.36 -17.92 1.01
CA ARG A 176 -9.31 -17.98 2.13
C ARG A 176 -10.77 -18.01 1.67
N ALA A 177 -11.11 -17.21 0.64
CA ALA A 177 -12.43 -17.24 0.02
C ALA A 177 -12.74 -18.61 -0.62
N GLN A 178 -11.75 -19.23 -1.24
CA GLN A 178 -11.88 -20.59 -1.77
C GLN A 178 -11.99 -21.63 -0.64
N ALA A 179 -11.20 -21.50 0.41
CA ALA A 179 -11.17 -22.43 1.54
C ALA A 179 -12.52 -22.48 2.29
N ILE A 180 -13.21 -21.34 2.45
CA ILE A 180 -14.56 -21.32 3.04
C ILE A 180 -15.59 -21.94 2.09
N ALA A 181 -15.51 -21.68 0.79
CA ALA A 181 -16.43 -22.25 -0.21
C ALA A 181 -16.29 -23.78 -0.34
N THR A 182 -15.07 -24.32 -0.17
CA THR A 182 -14.80 -25.77 -0.26
C THR A 182 -14.86 -26.51 1.09
N GLY A 183 -15.13 -25.80 2.20
CA GLY A 183 -15.24 -26.40 3.53
C GLY A 183 -13.90 -26.77 4.19
N VAL A 184 -12.78 -26.29 3.69
CA VAL A 184 -11.46 -26.46 4.34
C VAL A 184 -11.41 -25.73 5.68
N VAL A 185 -12.09 -24.57 5.77
CA VAL A 185 -12.33 -23.83 7.01
C VAL A 185 -13.80 -23.52 7.18
N ASP A 186 -14.21 -23.19 8.41
CA ASP A 186 -15.61 -22.99 8.77
C ASP A 186 -15.99 -21.51 8.90
N VAL A 187 -15.01 -20.67 9.18
CA VAL A 187 -15.17 -19.23 9.32
C VAL A 187 -13.92 -18.49 8.83
N VAL A 188 -14.11 -17.31 8.24
CA VAL A 188 -13.03 -16.42 7.77
C VAL A 188 -13.46 -14.96 7.96
N ALA A 189 -12.49 -14.04 8.14
CA ALA A 189 -12.73 -12.62 7.91
C ALA A 189 -12.22 -12.25 6.52
N LEU A 190 -13.11 -11.77 5.66
CA LEU A 190 -12.80 -11.37 4.29
C LEU A 190 -13.15 -9.90 4.08
N SER A 191 -12.31 -9.23 3.29
CA SER A 191 -12.56 -7.86 2.79
C SER A 191 -13.09 -7.90 1.35
N PRO A 192 -13.75 -6.84 0.88
CA PRO A 192 -14.12 -6.69 -0.53
C PRO A 192 -12.92 -6.83 -1.49
N PRO A 193 -13.11 -7.50 -2.63
CA PRO A 193 -14.35 -8.11 -3.14
C PRO A 193 -14.57 -9.56 -2.67
N HIS A 194 -13.66 -10.14 -1.90
CA HIS A 194 -13.63 -11.59 -1.64
C HIS A 194 -14.75 -12.07 -0.71
N ASP A 195 -15.27 -11.20 0.18
CA ASP A 195 -16.49 -11.46 0.94
C ASP A 195 -17.70 -11.63 0.03
N LEU A 196 -17.84 -10.77 -0.99
CA LEU A 196 -18.92 -10.83 -1.97
C LEU A 196 -18.80 -12.06 -2.88
N ILE A 197 -17.57 -12.41 -3.28
CA ILE A 197 -17.29 -13.62 -4.07
C ILE A 197 -17.64 -14.87 -3.25
N ALA A 198 -17.25 -14.94 -1.97
CA ALA A 198 -17.58 -16.07 -1.10
C ALA A 198 -19.10 -16.22 -0.91
N GLN A 199 -19.83 -15.10 -0.79
CA GLN A 199 -21.31 -15.10 -0.72
C GLN A 199 -21.93 -15.65 -2.01
N GLN A 200 -21.41 -15.31 -3.18
CA GLN A 200 -21.86 -15.91 -4.45
C GLN A 200 -21.61 -17.42 -4.52
N LEU A 201 -20.60 -17.92 -3.83
CA LEU A 201 -20.31 -19.35 -3.71
C LEU A 201 -21.10 -20.05 -2.58
N GLY A 202 -22.08 -19.36 -1.98
CA GLY A 202 -22.99 -19.91 -0.99
C GLY A 202 -22.63 -19.65 0.47
N ALA A 203 -21.48 -19.03 0.77
CA ALA A 203 -21.15 -18.66 2.13
C ALA A 203 -22.06 -17.55 2.68
N LYS A 204 -22.15 -17.40 4.00
CA LYS A 204 -23.05 -16.46 4.68
C LYS A 204 -22.25 -15.43 5.49
N VAL A 205 -22.81 -14.22 5.62
CA VAL A 205 -22.31 -13.21 6.53
C VAL A 205 -22.85 -13.48 7.93
N LEU A 206 -21.95 -13.74 8.88
CA LEU A 206 -22.31 -13.86 10.30
C LEU A 206 -22.20 -12.52 11.04
N ALA A 207 -21.24 -11.65 10.66
CA ALA A 207 -21.09 -10.31 11.19
C ALA A 207 -20.58 -9.34 10.13
N GLY A 208 -21.06 -8.09 10.18
CA GLY A 208 -20.54 -6.97 9.40
C GLY A 208 -19.30 -6.33 10.02
N PRO A 209 -18.76 -5.27 9.37
CA PRO A 209 -17.57 -4.60 9.85
C PRO A 209 -17.75 -4.01 11.24
N PRO A 210 -16.74 -4.08 12.13
CA PRO A 210 -16.80 -3.43 13.42
C PRO A 210 -16.81 -1.90 13.25
N GLU A 211 -17.34 -1.17 14.23
CA GLU A 211 -17.38 0.30 14.19
C GLU A 211 -15.97 0.89 14.11
N VAL A 212 -15.07 0.37 14.93
CA VAL A 212 -13.65 0.75 14.92
C VAL A 212 -12.86 -0.31 14.14
N GLY A 213 -12.48 0.02 12.92
CA GLY A 213 -11.70 -0.88 12.05
C GLY A 213 -10.20 -0.86 12.37
N MET A 214 -9.49 -1.85 11.83
CA MET A 214 -8.02 -1.86 11.81
C MET A 214 -7.52 -1.23 10.53
N PRO A 215 -6.39 -0.48 10.54
CA PRO A 215 -5.76 -0.05 9.30
C PRO A 215 -5.48 -1.24 8.39
N ALA A 216 -5.82 -1.12 7.13
CA ALA A 216 -5.75 -2.24 6.18
C ALA A 216 -4.67 -2.06 5.12
N SER A 217 -4.29 -0.81 4.82
CA SER A 217 -3.34 -0.50 3.76
C SER A 217 -2.52 0.74 4.08
N GLY A 218 -1.29 0.74 3.61
CA GLY A 218 -0.35 1.84 3.72
C GLY A 218 0.99 1.43 3.12
N MET A 219 2.02 2.23 3.34
CA MET A 219 3.39 1.97 2.89
C MET A 219 4.32 1.96 4.10
N ILE A 220 5.12 0.91 4.18
CA ILE A 220 6.16 0.74 5.20
C ILE A 220 7.51 0.59 4.49
N THR A 221 8.54 1.18 5.04
CA THR A 221 9.92 1.07 4.57
C THR A 221 10.90 0.92 5.73
N SER A 222 12.19 0.69 5.42
CA SER A 222 13.22 0.52 6.44
C SER A 222 13.80 1.85 6.92
N ASP A 223 14.21 1.92 8.19
CA ASP A 223 14.95 3.05 8.76
C ASP A 223 16.22 3.34 7.96
N ARG A 224 16.86 2.28 7.45
CA ARG A 224 18.01 2.41 6.57
C ARG A 224 17.69 3.22 5.32
N LEU A 225 16.61 2.88 4.60
CA LEU A 225 16.24 3.59 3.37
C LEU A 225 15.81 5.04 3.65
N LEU A 226 15.10 5.27 4.74
CA LEU A 226 14.73 6.63 5.19
C LEU A 226 15.97 7.50 5.41
N LYS A 227 17.03 6.94 5.97
CA LYS A 227 18.28 7.63 6.27
C LYS A 227 19.19 7.79 5.04
N GLU A 228 19.37 6.72 4.25
CA GLU A 228 20.30 6.68 3.13
C GLU A 228 19.75 7.34 1.86
N ASN A 229 18.44 7.19 1.61
CA ASN A 229 17.81 7.72 0.39
C ASN A 229 16.37 8.24 0.63
N PRO A 230 16.20 9.32 1.44
CA PRO A 230 14.87 9.89 1.72
C PRO A 230 14.16 10.40 0.46
N GLN A 231 14.90 10.82 -0.57
CA GLN A 231 14.31 11.25 -1.84
C GLN A 231 13.63 10.10 -2.61
N MET A 232 14.21 8.90 -2.56
CA MET A 232 13.58 7.71 -3.13
C MET A 232 12.25 7.40 -2.42
N VAL A 233 12.25 7.45 -1.09
CA VAL A 233 11.04 7.25 -0.29
C VAL A 233 9.99 8.31 -0.66
N LYS A 234 10.36 9.60 -0.69
CA LYS A 234 9.45 10.69 -1.03
C LYS A 234 8.83 10.55 -2.43
N ARG A 235 9.62 10.15 -3.44
CA ARG A 235 9.10 9.84 -4.78
C ARG A 235 8.07 8.70 -4.76
N GLY A 236 8.36 7.59 -4.05
CA GLY A 236 7.41 6.49 -3.87
C GLY A 236 6.12 6.93 -3.19
N LEU A 237 6.21 7.81 -2.19
CA LEU A 237 5.05 8.40 -1.52
C LEU A 237 4.21 9.27 -2.46
N ARG A 238 4.83 10.12 -3.30
CA ARG A 238 4.09 10.91 -4.31
C ARG A 238 3.31 10.03 -5.27
N ALA A 239 3.92 8.95 -5.77
CA ALA A 239 3.24 8.02 -6.66
C ALA A 239 1.98 7.40 -6.00
N LEU A 240 2.09 6.99 -4.74
CA LEU A 240 0.96 6.38 -4.03
C LEU A 240 -0.11 7.41 -3.63
N LEU A 241 0.28 8.65 -3.28
CA LEU A 241 -0.65 9.75 -3.03
C LEU A 241 -1.45 10.12 -4.29
N LYS A 242 -0.79 10.17 -5.47
CA LYS A 242 -1.48 10.34 -6.76
C LYS A 242 -2.51 9.23 -6.99
N ALA A 243 -2.15 7.98 -6.69
CA ALA A 243 -3.07 6.85 -6.82
C ALA A 243 -4.26 6.95 -5.84
N ASN A 244 -4.03 7.35 -4.59
CA ASN A 244 -5.10 7.54 -3.61
C ASN A 244 -6.09 8.63 -4.07
N ARG A 245 -5.57 9.77 -4.55
CA ARG A 245 -6.40 10.85 -5.13
C ARG A 245 -7.17 10.38 -6.35
N PHE A 246 -6.50 9.65 -7.26
CA PHE A 246 -7.13 9.09 -8.45
C PHE A 246 -8.29 8.16 -8.10
N ILE A 247 -8.10 7.26 -7.13
CA ILE A 247 -9.13 6.33 -6.66
C ILE A 247 -10.35 7.08 -6.12
N ASP A 248 -10.15 8.11 -5.31
CA ASP A 248 -11.23 8.94 -4.74
C ASP A 248 -11.99 9.71 -5.82
N GLU A 249 -11.28 10.28 -6.79
CA GLU A 249 -11.85 11.20 -7.79
C GLU A 249 -12.38 10.50 -9.04
N ASN A 250 -11.95 9.26 -9.34
CA ASN A 250 -12.21 8.57 -10.61
C ASN A 250 -12.86 7.20 -10.40
N ARG A 251 -14.08 7.17 -9.81
CA ARG A 251 -14.80 5.93 -9.48
C ARG A 251 -14.91 4.95 -10.66
N GLN A 252 -15.35 5.40 -11.83
CA GLN A 252 -15.59 4.53 -13.00
C GLN A 252 -14.31 3.90 -13.51
N GLU A 253 -13.23 4.68 -13.59
CA GLU A 253 -11.93 4.18 -14.04
C GLU A 253 -11.31 3.23 -13.01
N THR A 254 -11.46 3.54 -11.72
CA THR A 254 -11.00 2.66 -10.63
C THR A 254 -11.73 1.32 -10.69
N ILE A 255 -13.04 1.29 -10.97
CA ILE A 255 -13.79 0.05 -11.16
C ILE A 255 -13.24 -0.76 -12.35
N ARG A 256 -12.91 -0.11 -13.49
CA ARG A 256 -12.27 -0.78 -14.61
C ARG A 256 -10.92 -1.40 -14.24
N ILE A 257 -10.12 -0.68 -13.45
CA ILE A 257 -8.83 -1.18 -12.95
C ILE A 257 -9.04 -2.35 -11.98
N LEU A 258 -10.04 -2.30 -11.11
CA LEU A 258 -10.39 -3.41 -10.21
C LEU A 258 -10.72 -4.70 -10.96
N LEU A 259 -11.42 -4.61 -12.10
CA LEU A 259 -11.74 -5.76 -12.95
C LEU A 259 -10.49 -6.41 -13.56
N GLN A 260 -9.42 -5.65 -13.77
CA GLN A 260 -8.13 -6.16 -14.22
C GLN A 260 -7.29 -6.73 -13.06
N TRP A 261 -7.44 -6.13 -11.86
CA TRP A 261 -6.67 -6.49 -10.68
C TRP A 261 -7.15 -7.77 -10.01
N VAL A 262 -8.47 -7.93 -9.88
CA VAL A 262 -9.11 -9.09 -9.24
C VAL A 262 -10.18 -9.64 -10.17
N LYS A 263 -10.19 -10.95 -10.39
CA LYS A 263 -11.24 -11.62 -11.16
C LYS A 263 -12.58 -11.53 -10.39
N GLN A 264 -13.50 -10.72 -10.91
CA GLN A 264 -14.81 -10.43 -10.31
C GLN A 264 -15.78 -9.90 -11.37
N THR A 265 -17.07 -9.79 -11.03
CA THR A 265 -18.05 -9.17 -11.91
C THR A 265 -18.06 -7.64 -11.78
N PRO A 266 -18.58 -6.87 -12.78
CA PRO A 266 -18.69 -5.42 -12.67
C PRO A 266 -19.52 -4.96 -11.46
N GLU A 267 -20.57 -5.70 -11.09
CA GLU A 267 -21.43 -5.42 -9.95
C GLU A 267 -20.65 -5.55 -8.63
N ILE A 268 -19.85 -6.63 -8.50
CA ILE A 268 -18.99 -6.82 -7.33
C ILE A 268 -17.95 -5.71 -7.27
N ALA A 269 -17.30 -5.36 -8.38
CA ALA A 269 -16.29 -4.31 -8.42
C ALA A 269 -16.87 -2.95 -8.00
N ALA A 270 -18.05 -2.58 -8.50
CA ALA A 270 -18.74 -1.36 -8.13
C ALA A 270 -19.11 -1.34 -6.63
N ARG A 271 -19.71 -2.43 -6.13
CA ARG A 271 -20.10 -2.55 -4.73
C ARG A 271 -18.89 -2.54 -3.80
N SER A 272 -17.81 -3.22 -4.16
CA SER A 272 -16.60 -3.26 -3.35
C SER A 272 -15.89 -1.90 -3.29
N TYR A 273 -15.91 -1.13 -4.38
CA TYR A 273 -15.46 0.25 -4.37
C TYR A 273 -16.25 1.09 -3.36
N ASP A 274 -17.60 1.02 -3.45
CA ASP A 274 -18.47 1.82 -2.59
C ASP A 274 -18.38 1.45 -1.11
N LEU A 275 -18.07 0.20 -0.78
CA LEU A 275 -17.92 -0.27 0.59
C LEU A 275 -16.59 0.16 1.24
N GLU A 276 -15.50 0.17 0.48
CA GLU A 276 -14.17 0.33 1.09
C GLU A 276 -13.38 1.53 0.52
N LEU A 277 -13.29 1.66 -0.81
CA LEU A 277 -12.36 2.61 -1.41
C LEU A 277 -12.76 4.08 -1.25
N LYS A 278 -14.02 4.37 -0.96
CA LYS A 278 -14.47 5.72 -0.56
C LYS A 278 -13.80 6.24 0.70
N THR A 279 -13.21 5.36 1.52
CA THR A 279 -12.54 5.73 2.78
C THR A 279 -11.05 5.95 2.61
N ILE A 280 -10.54 5.89 1.37
CA ILE A 280 -9.11 6.05 1.09
C ILE A 280 -8.62 7.45 1.50
N ARG A 281 -7.50 7.50 2.20
CA ARG A 281 -6.88 8.75 2.66
C ARG A 281 -6.05 9.39 1.54
N LYS A 282 -6.49 10.56 1.09
CA LYS A 282 -5.75 11.37 0.08
C LYS A 282 -4.48 12.00 0.64
N ASP A 283 -4.45 12.26 1.93
CA ASP A 283 -3.29 12.82 2.65
C ASP A 283 -2.29 11.74 3.11
N GLY A 284 -2.68 10.48 3.07
CA GLY A 284 -1.82 9.35 3.42
C GLY A 284 -1.41 9.30 4.89
N GLN A 285 -2.16 9.92 5.81
CA GLN A 285 -1.78 10.01 7.21
C GLN A 285 -2.88 9.49 8.15
N MET A 286 -2.49 9.15 9.37
CA MET A 286 -3.36 8.97 10.53
C MET A 286 -3.00 10.03 11.58
N THR A 287 -4.00 10.51 12.31
CA THR A 287 -3.79 11.36 13.47
C THR A 287 -3.07 10.58 14.58
N ASP A 288 -2.51 11.30 15.55
CA ASP A 288 -1.87 10.68 16.70
C ASP A 288 -2.85 9.80 17.48
N ALA A 289 -4.06 10.29 17.74
CA ALA A 289 -5.11 9.55 18.43
C ALA A 289 -5.54 8.26 17.68
N GLU A 290 -5.66 8.31 16.35
CA GLU A 290 -5.95 7.11 15.52
C GLU A 290 -4.80 6.10 15.62
N MET A 291 -3.54 6.56 15.59
CA MET A 291 -2.37 5.69 15.69
C MET A 291 -2.25 5.08 17.09
N GLU A 292 -2.44 5.86 18.15
CA GLU A 292 -2.42 5.37 19.53
C GLU A 292 -3.50 4.30 19.74
N SER A 293 -4.74 4.56 19.29
CA SER A 293 -5.84 3.58 19.34
C SER A 293 -5.49 2.29 18.58
N PHE A 294 -4.84 2.41 17.43
CA PHE A 294 -4.38 1.26 16.68
C PHE A 294 -3.31 0.46 17.43
N LEU A 295 -2.30 1.12 17.99
CA LEU A 295 -1.24 0.46 18.76
C LEU A 295 -1.77 -0.21 20.03
N GLU A 296 -2.71 0.44 20.72
CA GLU A 296 -3.40 -0.15 21.89
C GLU A 296 -4.10 -1.46 21.54
N ARG A 297 -4.77 -1.53 20.40
CA ARG A 297 -5.42 -2.76 19.89
C ARG A 297 -4.40 -3.85 19.51
N LEU A 298 -3.16 -3.48 19.21
CA LEU A 298 -2.06 -4.42 19.02
C LEU A 298 -1.40 -4.86 20.34
N GLY A 299 -1.83 -4.28 21.48
CA GLY A 299 -1.32 -4.58 22.83
C GLY A 299 -0.17 -3.68 23.27
N ASP A 300 0.11 -2.60 22.54
CA ASP A 300 1.17 -1.63 22.90
C ASP A 300 0.57 -0.24 23.14
N LYS A 301 0.44 0.13 24.44
CA LYS A 301 -0.18 1.41 24.86
C LYS A 301 0.83 2.54 25.09
N LYS A 302 2.13 2.28 25.03
CA LYS A 302 3.15 3.22 25.53
C LYS A 302 4.25 3.53 24.51
N ARG A 303 4.22 2.93 23.33
CA ARG A 303 5.25 3.12 22.33
C ARG A 303 5.23 4.55 21.79
N PRO A 304 6.33 5.29 21.82
CA PRO A 304 6.44 6.58 21.14
C PRO A 304 6.10 6.44 19.67
N LEU A 305 5.28 7.34 19.13
CA LEU A 305 4.78 7.22 17.75
C LEU A 305 5.88 7.35 16.72
N ASP A 306 6.93 8.10 17.00
CA ASP A 306 8.12 8.26 16.16
C ASP A 306 8.98 7.00 16.05
N GLU A 307 8.85 6.06 16.99
CA GLU A 307 9.42 4.71 16.86
C GLU A 307 8.66 3.84 15.86
N VAL A 308 7.41 4.15 15.54
CA VAL A 308 6.54 3.33 14.69
C VAL A 308 6.34 3.95 13.31
N ARG A 309 6.26 5.28 13.23
CA ARG A 309 5.94 6.00 11.99
C ARG A 309 6.85 7.21 11.77
N ASP A 310 7.00 7.57 10.50
CA ASP A 310 7.56 8.85 10.08
C ASP A 310 6.72 9.43 8.92
N PHE A 311 5.91 10.44 9.22
CA PHE A 311 5.10 11.14 8.24
C PHE A 311 5.74 12.44 7.72
N SER A 312 7.01 12.71 8.02
CA SER A 312 7.70 13.91 7.58
C SER A 312 7.77 14.01 6.04
N LEU A 313 8.15 12.90 5.39
CA LEU A 313 8.29 12.84 3.93
C LEU A 313 6.93 12.84 3.19
N VAL A 314 5.89 12.23 3.76
CA VAL A 314 4.55 12.29 3.13
C VAL A 314 3.98 13.71 3.18
N ARG A 315 4.22 14.46 4.26
CA ARG A 315 3.84 15.88 4.33
C ARG A 315 4.59 16.75 3.31
N GLN A 316 5.88 16.48 3.09
CA GLN A 316 6.65 17.17 2.03
C GLN A 316 6.11 16.81 0.64
N ALA A 317 5.86 15.53 0.38
CA ALA A 317 5.29 15.04 -0.88
C ALA A 317 3.92 15.68 -1.19
N LEU A 318 3.06 15.85 -0.18
CA LEU A 318 1.77 16.53 -0.33
C LEU A 318 1.94 17.99 -0.73
N LYS A 319 2.82 18.75 -0.06
CA LYS A 319 3.10 20.15 -0.40
C LYS A 319 3.60 20.30 -1.84
N GLU A 320 4.51 19.43 -2.28
CA GLU A 320 5.01 19.42 -3.65
C GLU A 320 3.89 19.12 -4.68
N LEU A 321 2.98 18.18 -4.37
CA LEU A 321 1.84 17.87 -5.23
C LEU A 321 0.76 18.96 -5.27
N GLU A 322 0.68 19.81 -4.26
CA GLU A 322 -0.23 20.97 -4.22
C GLU A 322 0.35 22.18 -4.94
N ALA A 323 1.67 22.38 -4.87
CA ALA A 323 2.35 23.46 -5.55
C ALA A 323 2.42 23.29 -7.09
N ASN A 324 2.24 22.06 -7.58
CA ASN A 324 2.29 21.71 -9.01
C ASN A 324 0.89 21.56 -9.66
N LYS A 325 -0.19 21.97 -8.97
CA LYS A 325 -1.55 22.04 -9.50
C LYS A 325 -1.82 23.41 -10.14
#